data_867b1951c20975657e2315bc408d0aff
#
_entry.id   867b1951c20975657e2315bc408d0aff
#
_cell.length_a   1.000
_cell.length_b   1.000
_cell.length_c   1.000
_cell.angle_alpha   90.00
_cell.angle_beta   90.00
_cell.angle_gamma   90.00
#
_symmetry.space_group_name_H-M   'P 1'
#
loop_
_entity.id
_entity.type
_entity.pdbx_description
1 polymer ?
#
loop_
_entity_poly.entity_id
_entity_poly.type
_entity_poly.pdbx_seq_one_letter_code
_entity_poly.pdbx_strand_id
1 'polypeptide(L)'
;MRDDHDPDFADEDEGPDDLTANMFSDPPPAAPASSAAAPSAYLVLARKYRPQTFEDLIGQEAMVRTLTSAFRTGRIAQAYMLTGVRGVGKTTTARLIARALNYVSDTVNAPSVSLDPPGRHCAAIAASRHPDVFEMDAASHTGVGDMRDILDGVRYGPIEARAKVYIIDEVHMLSTHAFNALLKTLEEPPPHAKFIFATTEIRKVPVTVLSRCQRFDLRRVEPDRLAAHLAGICAKEGVKVDAEGLALIARAAEGSVRDALSLLDQAIVLGGGTDTPVSGVQVRDMLGLADRSRVLDLLEAVMKPDAATALTELRAQYDAGADPSVILRDLLDATHDVARARVLGGQALGGPSDQSARLAALAERTTPASASRLWQLLLKGHEDAQRAPDALQCAEMTVIRAAAAAGLPPPEMAALIASGQALPTNAPAASAAAPSSGVSSSAITRLDDIIDLLGEAREIGLKTEVVRYVRLVSLEPYRITWAPAPGAPQDLGGRLAKFLKEATGETWTLSTPDGVVSAESARERADRERAEAIAAAERLPEVQAALAAFPGAQVIDVTPPPAAVIDLNATRRQERTGT
;
A
#
# COMPACT_ATOMS: atom_id res chain seq x y z
N MET A 1 -32.97 67.80 -34.56
CA MET A 1 -32.64 67.69 -35.96
C MET A 1 -32.85 66.26 -36.33
N ARG A 2 -33.95 66.09 -36.95
CA ARG A 2 -34.39 65.28 -38.12
C ARG A 2 -34.36 63.79 -37.84
N ASP A 3 -35.57 63.18 -37.70
CA ASP A 3 -36.51 62.80 -38.80
C ASP A 3 -35.99 61.56 -39.49
N ASP A 4 -36.65 60.49 -39.68
CA ASP A 4 -37.94 60.12 -40.20
C ASP A 4 -37.92 58.58 -40.28
N HIS A 5 -38.85 57.81 -40.18
CA HIS A 5 -40.17 57.61 -40.84
C HIS A 5 -40.53 56.14 -40.68
N ASP A 6 -41.67 55.95 -40.18
CA ASP A 6 -42.53 54.78 -40.31
C ASP A 6 -43.04 54.68 -41.77
N PRO A 7 -43.31 53.50 -42.29
CA PRO A 7 -44.73 53.26 -42.58
C PRO A 7 -45.23 51.81 -42.44
N ASP A 8 -46.46 51.73 -41.95
CA ASP A 8 -47.53 50.85 -42.36
C ASP A 8 -47.27 49.45 -42.89
N PHE A 9 -47.86 48.48 -42.20
CA PHE A 9 -48.45 47.33 -42.88
C PHE A 9 -49.78 46.96 -42.24
N ALA A 10 -50.77 46.88 -43.14
CA ALA A 10 -52.20 46.71 -42.96
C ALA A 10 -52.54 45.35 -42.33
N ASP A 11 -53.67 45.41 -41.61
CA ASP A 11 -54.50 44.27 -41.23
C ASP A 11 -54.97 43.49 -42.48
N GLU A 12 -54.64 42.18 -42.51
CA GLU A 12 -55.39 41.20 -43.28
C GLU A 12 -55.99 40.18 -42.33
N ASP A 13 -57.27 40.24 -42.25
CA ASP A 13 -58.23 39.40 -41.53
C ASP A 13 -58.33 38.05 -42.27
N GLU A 14 -57.60 37.02 -41.81
CA GLU A 14 -57.79 35.62 -42.24
C GLU A 14 -58.45 34.84 -41.12
N GLY A 15 -59.69 34.38 -41.42
CA GLY A 15 -60.52 33.59 -40.52
C GLY A 15 -59.88 32.26 -40.08
N PRO A 16 -60.44 31.62 -39.05
CA PRO A 16 -59.81 30.47 -38.42
C PRO A 16 -59.80 29.26 -39.34
N ASP A 17 -58.56 28.77 -39.59
CA ASP A 17 -58.24 27.52 -40.32
C ASP A 17 -58.94 26.33 -39.67
N ASP A 18 -59.54 25.50 -40.47
CA ASP A 18 -60.30 24.27 -40.20
C ASP A 18 -59.40 23.11 -39.62
N LEU A 19 -58.18 23.40 -39.25
CA LEU A 19 -57.22 22.43 -38.70
C LEU A 19 -57.22 22.26 -37.17
N THR A 20 -57.96 23.12 -36.45
CA THR A 20 -58.04 23.06 -34.98
C THR A 20 -59.22 22.26 -34.44
N ALA A 21 -60.13 21.79 -35.30
CA ALA A 21 -61.37 21.09 -34.88
C ALA A 21 -61.15 19.59 -34.51
N ASN A 22 -59.90 19.00 -34.73
CA ASN A 22 -59.68 17.59 -34.48
C ASN A 22 -58.76 17.29 -33.24
N MET A 23 -58.51 18.28 -32.42
CA MET A 23 -57.60 18.12 -31.27
C MET A 23 -58.26 17.61 -29.98
N PHE A 24 -59.58 17.42 -29.97
CA PHE A 24 -60.37 16.97 -28.81
C PHE A 24 -61.27 15.78 -29.11
N SER A 25 -60.91 14.92 -30.10
CA SER A 25 -61.60 13.66 -30.26
C SER A 25 -60.99 12.64 -29.27
N ASP A 26 -61.84 12.07 -28.42
CA ASP A 26 -61.47 11.04 -27.48
C ASP A 26 -60.76 9.87 -28.21
N PRO A 27 -59.61 9.40 -27.69
CA PRO A 27 -58.97 8.24 -28.28
C PRO A 27 -59.82 6.97 -28.05
N PRO A 28 -59.83 6.03 -29.00
CA PRO A 28 -60.56 4.77 -28.84
C PRO A 28 -60.05 4.01 -27.59
N PRO A 29 -60.90 3.22 -26.91
CA PRO A 29 -60.50 2.49 -25.72
C PRO A 29 -59.33 1.58 -26.03
N ALA A 30 -58.21 1.85 -25.33
CA ALA A 30 -57.00 1.07 -25.44
C ALA A 30 -57.27 -0.39 -25.03
N ALA A 31 -56.94 -1.32 -25.91
CA ALA A 31 -56.85 -2.73 -25.57
C ALA A 31 -55.94 -2.93 -24.33
N PRO A 32 -56.22 -3.90 -23.44
CA PRO A 32 -55.40 -4.09 -22.26
C PRO A 32 -53.95 -4.37 -22.66
N ALA A 33 -53.09 -3.39 -22.45
CA ALA A 33 -51.67 -3.55 -22.61
C ALA A 33 -51.22 -4.58 -21.59
N SER A 34 -50.77 -5.74 -22.07
CA SER A 34 -49.95 -6.68 -21.34
C SER A 34 -48.85 -5.85 -20.68
N SER A 35 -48.84 -5.80 -19.35
CA SER A 35 -47.76 -5.19 -18.58
C SER A 35 -46.51 -6.01 -18.74
N ALA A 36 -45.79 -5.82 -19.84
CA ALA A 36 -44.39 -6.16 -19.88
C ALA A 36 -43.69 -5.27 -18.84
N ALA A 37 -43.32 -5.85 -17.71
CA ALA A 37 -42.55 -5.16 -16.71
C ALA A 37 -41.36 -4.49 -17.40
N ALA A 38 -41.24 -3.18 -17.30
CA ALA A 38 -40.08 -2.45 -17.80
C ALA A 38 -38.84 -3.14 -17.24
N PRO A 39 -37.81 -3.37 -18.05
CA PRO A 39 -36.60 -4.02 -17.57
C PRO A 39 -36.06 -3.22 -16.37
N SER A 40 -36.06 -3.82 -15.19
CA SER A 40 -35.54 -3.20 -13.97
C SER A 40 -34.12 -2.77 -14.28
N ALA A 41 -33.83 -1.48 -14.13
CA ALA A 41 -32.50 -0.93 -14.39
C ALA A 41 -31.46 -1.78 -13.65
N TYR A 42 -30.49 -2.31 -14.39
CA TYR A 42 -29.42 -3.15 -13.85
C TYR A 42 -28.71 -2.43 -12.69
N LEU A 43 -28.67 -3.04 -11.54
CA LEU A 43 -28.01 -2.51 -10.34
C LEU A 43 -26.72 -3.29 -10.07
N VAL A 44 -25.58 -2.61 -10.15
CA VAL A 44 -24.24 -3.18 -9.87
C VAL A 44 -24.23 -3.92 -8.52
N LEU A 45 -23.63 -5.13 -8.47
CA LEU A 45 -23.64 -5.99 -7.29
C LEU A 45 -23.10 -5.29 -6.03
N ALA A 46 -22.07 -4.47 -6.16
CA ALA A 46 -21.51 -3.70 -5.06
C ALA A 46 -22.51 -2.71 -4.42
N ARG A 47 -23.57 -2.31 -5.13
CA ARG A 47 -24.65 -1.49 -4.61
C ARG A 47 -25.81 -2.33 -4.11
N LYS A 48 -26.17 -3.41 -4.83
CA LYS A 48 -27.27 -4.33 -4.52
C LYS A 48 -27.02 -5.06 -3.20
N TYR A 49 -25.80 -5.54 -2.98
CA TYR A 49 -25.36 -6.31 -1.80
C TYR A 49 -24.65 -5.46 -0.74
N ARG A 50 -24.94 -4.16 -0.70
CA ARG A 50 -24.42 -3.31 0.38
C ARG A 50 -25.03 -3.75 1.71
N PRO A 51 -24.21 -4.05 2.75
CA PRO A 51 -24.68 -4.44 4.08
C PRO A 51 -25.77 -3.53 4.62
N GLN A 52 -26.87 -4.15 5.09
CA GLN A 52 -28.02 -3.45 5.67
C GLN A 52 -28.06 -3.57 7.19
N THR A 53 -27.36 -4.55 7.76
CA THR A 53 -27.24 -4.78 9.20
C THR A 53 -25.76 -4.92 9.58
N PHE A 54 -25.46 -4.88 10.87
CA PHE A 54 -24.09 -5.10 11.34
C PHE A 54 -23.64 -6.57 11.18
N GLU A 55 -24.60 -7.51 11.14
CA GLU A 55 -24.34 -8.93 10.91
C GLU A 55 -23.88 -9.21 9.48
N ASP A 56 -24.28 -8.37 8.52
CA ASP A 56 -23.84 -8.46 7.13
C ASP A 56 -22.37 -8.00 6.92
N LEU A 57 -21.76 -7.37 7.94
CA LEU A 57 -20.38 -6.89 7.87
C LEU A 57 -19.40 -8.03 8.04
N ILE A 58 -18.73 -8.42 6.97
CA ILE A 58 -17.79 -9.54 6.96
C ILE A 58 -16.44 -9.11 7.53
N GLY A 59 -15.88 -9.93 8.43
CA GLY A 59 -14.54 -9.71 9.00
C GLY A 59 -14.44 -8.58 10.01
N GLN A 60 -15.58 -7.97 10.43
CA GLN A 60 -15.61 -6.83 11.35
C GLN A 60 -16.23 -7.17 12.72
N GLU A 61 -16.26 -8.44 13.10
CA GLU A 61 -16.94 -8.92 14.30
C GLU A 61 -16.44 -8.28 15.60
N ALA A 62 -15.14 -7.95 15.66
CA ALA A 62 -14.54 -7.30 16.84
C ALA A 62 -15.08 -5.87 17.03
N MET A 63 -15.20 -5.13 15.94
CA MET A 63 -15.79 -3.79 15.95
C MET A 63 -17.26 -3.84 16.35
N VAL A 64 -18.04 -4.74 15.74
CA VAL A 64 -19.47 -4.92 16.04
C VAL A 64 -19.68 -5.23 17.52
N ARG A 65 -18.89 -6.15 18.12
CA ARG A 65 -18.96 -6.44 19.55
C ARG A 65 -18.69 -5.22 20.42
N THR A 66 -17.69 -4.41 20.06
CA THR A 66 -17.36 -3.18 20.80
C THR A 66 -18.49 -2.16 20.74
N LEU A 67 -19.05 -1.94 19.53
CA LEU A 67 -20.21 -1.05 19.34
C LEU A 67 -21.42 -1.56 20.14
N THR A 68 -21.73 -2.84 20.06
CA THR A 68 -22.85 -3.45 20.81
C THR A 68 -22.69 -3.22 22.32
N SER A 69 -21.49 -3.38 22.85
CA SER A 69 -21.22 -3.12 24.26
C SER A 69 -21.38 -1.63 24.62
N ALA A 70 -20.89 -0.72 23.77
CA ALA A 70 -21.01 0.73 23.97
C ALA A 70 -22.48 1.17 23.98
N PHE A 71 -23.27 0.68 23.04
CA PHE A 71 -24.70 0.98 22.95
C PHE A 71 -25.48 0.43 24.16
N ARG A 72 -25.21 -0.82 24.57
CA ARG A 72 -25.86 -1.44 25.74
C ARG A 72 -25.54 -0.70 27.05
N THR A 73 -24.33 -0.19 27.21
CA THR A 73 -23.91 0.54 28.41
C THR A 73 -24.19 2.03 28.36
N GLY A 74 -24.77 2.53 27.27
CA GLY A 74 -25.04 3.96 27.06
C GLY A 74 -23.77 4.82 26.87
N ARG A 75 -22.59 4.19 26.72
CA ARG A 75 -21.32 4.88 26.52
C ARG A 75 -21.05 5.13 25.04
N ILE A 76 -21.90 5.95 24.44
CA ILE A 76 -21.87 6.26 23.02
C ILE A 76 -20.94 7.46 22.80
N ALA A 77 -19.87 7.29 22.01
CA ALA A 77 -18.92 8.36 21.70
C ALA A 77 -19.59 9.51 20.93
N GLN A 78 -19.02 10.70 21.02
CA GLN A 78 -19.45 11.87 20.24
C GLN A 78 -18.82 11.86 18.83
N ALA A 79 -17.62 11.29 18.69
CA ALA A 79 -16.94 11.16 17.43
C ALA A 79 -16.36 9.75 17.25
N TYR A 80 -16.50 9.23 16.04
CA TYR A 80 -15.95 7.95 15.59
C TYR A 80 -14.95 8.18 14.47
N MET A 81 -13.87 7.38 14.46
CA MET A 81 -12.89 7.36 13.37
C MET A 81 -12.82 5.95 12.80
N LEU A 82 -13.29 5.78 11.57
CA LEU A 82 -13.24 4.52 10.82
C LEU A 82 -12.02 4.54 9.90
N THR A 83 -11.09 3.62 10.10
CA THR A 83 -9.88 3.53 9.29
C THR A 83 -9.79 2.18 8.61
N GLY A 84 -9.12 2.11 7.48
CA GLY A 84 -8.95 0.88 6.71
C GLY A 84 -8.79 1.15 5.22
N VAL A 85 -8.34 0.13 4.48
CA VAL A 85 -8.14 0.26 3.03
C VAL A 85 -9.43 0.58 2.28
N ARG A 86 -9.31 1.01 1.03
CA ARG A 86 -10.47 1.28 0.18
C ARG A 86 -11.34 0.01 0.04
N GLY A 87 -12.67 0.17 0.01
CA GLY A 87 -13.59 -0.93 -0.28
C GLY A 87 -13.90 -1.91 0.86
N VAL A 88 -13.31 -1.76 2.07
CA VAL A 88 -13.60 -2.62 3.24
C VAL A 88 -14.91 -2.29 3.96
N GLY A 89 -15.65 -1.26 3.51
CA GLY A 89 -16.96 -0.92 4.05
C GLY A 89 -17.00 0.26 5.02
N LYS A 90 -15.99 1.16 5.06
CA LYS A 90 -15.96 2.34 5.95
C LYS A 90 -17.24 3.17 5.88
N THR A 91 -17.60 3.66 4.69
CA THR A 91 -18.82 4.48 4.48
C THR A 91 -20.10 3.71 4.79
N THR A 92 -20.15 2.41 4.47
CA THR A 92 -21.27 1.53 4.83
C THR A 92 -21.41 1.42 6.35
N THR A 93 -20.29 1.18 7.05
CA THR A 93 -20.27 1.13 8.52
C THR A 93 -20.68 2.47 9.13
N ALA A 94 -20.24 3.60 8.56
CA ALA A 94 -20.66 4.92 9.01
C ALA A 94 -22.18 5.09 8.94
N ARG A 95 -22.80 4.68 7.84
CA ARG A 95 -24.27 4.71 7.70
C ARG A 95 -24.97 3.75 8.66
N LEU A 96 -24.42 2.57 8.90
CA LEU A 96 -24.97 1.63 9.91
C LEU A 96 -24.91 2.22 11.32
N ILE A 97 -23.81 2.89 11.69
CA ILE A 97 -23.71 3.60 12.98
C ILE A 97 -24.73 4.74 13.05
N ALA A 98 -24.91 5.53 11.98
CA ALA A 98 -25.92 6.59 11.95
C ALA A 98 -27.34 6.04 12.12
N ARG A 99 -27.65 4.89 11.48
CA ARG A 99 -28.93 4.18 11.65
C ARG A 99 -29.12 3.68 13.07
N ALA A 100 -28.08 3.12 13.68
CA ALA A 100 -28.09 2.63 15.04
C ALA A 100 -28.30 3.72 16.09
N LEU A 101 -27.65 4.89 15.89
CA LEU A 101 -27.82 6.07 16.76
C LEU A 101 -29.24 6.61 16.71
N ASN A 102 -29.85 6.62 15.52
CA ASN A 102 -31.17 7.16 15.25
C ASN A 102 -32.26 6.08 15.11
N TYR A 103 -32.00 4.88 15.66
CA TYR A 103 -32.95 3.79 15.56
C TYR A 103 -34.23 4.08 16.35
N VAL A 104 -35.36 3.98 15.66
CA VAL A 104 -36.70 4.09 16.22
C VAL A 104 -37.58 3.07 15.51
N SER A 105 -38.21 2.18 16.26
CA SER A 105 -39.25 1.26 15.80
C SER A 105 -40.48 1.39 16.69
N ASP A 106 -41.54 0.69 16.37
CA ASP A 106 -42.79 0.71 17.17
C ASP A 106 -42.58 0.22 18.61
N THR A 107 -41.56 -0.63 18.83
CA THR A 107 -41.26 -1.25 20.14
C THR A 107 -40.03 -0.67 20.83
N VAL A 108 -39.10 -0.07 20.08
CA VAL A 108 -37.81 0.42 20.59
C VAL A 108 -37.57 1.87 20.17
N ASN A 109 -37.51 2.74 21.18
CA ASN A 109 -37.13 4.15 20.97
C ASN A 109 -35.81 4.43 21.71
N ALA A 110 -34.74 3.74 21.30
CA ALA A 110 -33.40 3.88 21.86
C ALA A 110 -32.34 3.55 20.79
N PRO A 111 -31.10 4.06 20.91
CA PRO A 111 -30.00 3.64 20.05
C PRO A 111 -29.84 2.12 20.12
N SER A 112 -29.77 1.45 18.98
CA SER A 112 -29.70 -0.01 18.88
C SER A 112 -28.78 -0.45 17.76
N VAL A 113 -27.94 -1.46 18.04
CA VAL A 113 -27.13 -2.14 17.02
C VAL A 113 -27.98 -3.14 16.23
N SER A 114 -29.03 -3.72 16.85
CA SER A 114 -30.02 -4.51 16.12
C SER A 114 -30.88 -3.55 15.28
N LEU A 115 -30.84 -3.72 13.97
CA LEU A 115 -31.56 -2.92 12.99
C LEU A 115 -32.75 -3.68 12.38
N ASP A 116 -33.12 -4.79 13.00
CA ASP A 116 -34.26 -5.62 12.63
C ASP A 116 -35.30 -5.62 13.76
N PRO A 117 -36.57 -5.25 13.49
CA PRO A 117 -37.12 -4.77 12.20
C PRO A 117 -36.54 -3.41 11.78
N PRO A 118 -36.58 -3.06 10.47
CA PRO A 118 -36.06 -1.79 10.00
C PRO A 118 -36.74 -0.59 10.69
N GLY A 119 -35.92 0.27 11.33
CA GLY A 119 -36.43 1.46 12.00
C GLY A 119 -36.92 2.54 11.03
N ARG A 120 -37.74 3.48 11.53
CA ARG A 120 -38.38 4.55 10.78
C ARG A 120 -37.43 5.37 9.87
N HIS A 121 -36.22 5.66 10.38
CA HIS A 121 -35.21 6.48 9.68
C HIS A 121 -34.28 5.63 8.80
N CYS A 122 -34.29 4.30 8.92
CA CYS A 122 -33.30 3.42 8.31
C CYS A 122 -33.23 3.55 6.78
N ALA A 123 -34.36 3.60 6.10
CA ALA A 123 -34.41 3.70 4.64
C ALA A 123 -33.89 5.05 4.11
N ALA A 124 -34.25 6.15 4.75
CA ALA A 124 -33.80 7.49 4.39
C ALA A 124 -32.29 7.67 4.59
N ILE A 125 -31.75 7.14 5.72
CA ILE A 125 -30.30 7.16 6.02
C ILE A 125 -29.53 6.29 5.04
N ALA A 126 -30.01 5.07 4.74
CA ALA A 126 -29.37 4.18 3.77
C ALA A 126 -29.30 4.81 2.36
N ALA A 127 -30.29 5.62 2.00
CA ALA A 127 -30.37 6.34 0.72
C ALA A 127 -29.66 7.71 0.75
N SER A 128 -28.99 8.10 1.85
CA SER A 128 -28.34 9.43 2.04
C SER A 128 -29.30 10.62 1.80
N ARG A 129 -30.54 10.50 2.29
CA ARG A 129 -31.61 11.52 2.09
C ARG A 129 -32.28 11.98 3.38
N HIS A 130 -31.69 11.61 4.54
CA HIS A 130 -32.24 11.99 5.83
C HIS A 130 -31.80 13.40 6.23
N PRO A 131 -32.72 14.31 6.66
CA PRO A 131 -32.39 15.71 6.97
C PRO A 131 -31.39 15.87 8.13
N ASP A 132 -31.34 14.92 9.07
CA ASP A 132 -30.45 14.97 10.22
C ASP A 132 -29.19 14.10 10.06
N VAL A 133 -28.95 13.53 8.88
CA VAL A 133 -27.72 12.75 8.58
C VAL A 133 -27.04 13.34 7.35
N PHE A 134 -26.00 14.11 7.59
CA PHE A 134 -25.22 14.78 6.56
C PHE A 134 -24.05 13.89 6.17
N GLU A 135 -23.93 13.59 4.89
CA GLU A 135 -22.82 12.83 4.35
C GLU A 135 -22.08 13.69 3.32
N MET A 136 -20.79 13.86 3.52
CA MET A 136 -19.90 14.54 2.58
C MET A 136 -18.64 13.73 2.33
N ASP A 137 -18.10 13.86 1.13
CA ASP A 137 -16.78 13.36 0.75
C ASP A 137 -15.79 14.55 0.80
N ALA A 138 -14.80 14.45 1.67
CA ALA A 138 -13.79 15.48 1.83
C ALA A 138 -12.88 15.64 0.59
N ALA A 139 -12.86 14.66 -0.32
CA ALA A 139 -12.15 14.79 -1.60
C ALA A 139 -12.84 15.81 -2.53
N SER A 140 -14.17 15.92 -2.47
CA SER A 140 -14.97 16.87 -3.26
C SER A 140 -15.15 18.23 -2.56
N HIS A 141 -15.02 18.27 -1.23
CA HIS A 141 -15.27 19.42 -0.36
C HIS A 141 -14.11 19.67 0.59
N THR A 142 -12.98 20.15 0.06
CA THR A 142 -11.75 20.37 0.83
C THR A 142 -11.70 21.74 1.52
N GLY A 143 -12.65 22.61 1.21
CA GLY A 143 -12.67 24.03 1.58
C GLY A 143 -12.95 24.29 3.07
N VAL A 144 -12.39 25.37 3.59
CA VAL A 144 -12.71 25.87 4.95
C VAL A 144 -14.15 26.39 4.99
N GLY A 145 -14.67 26.86 3.86
CA GLY A 145 -16.07 27.34 3.71
C GLY A 145 -17.06 26.22 3.98
N ASP A 146 -16.95 25.12 3.25
CA ASP A 146 -17.83 23.95 3.39
C ASP A 146 -17.85 23.41 4.83
N MET A 147 -16.67 23.40 5.47
CA MET A 147 -16.57 22.97 6.86
C MET A 147 -17.21 23.95 7.85
N ARG A 148 -17.15 25.25 7.59
CA ARG A 148 -17.84 26.26 8.42
C ARG A 148 -19.35 26.13 8.33
N ASP A 149 -19.91 25.90 7.14
CA ASP A 149 -21.34 25.70 6.95
C ASP A 149 -21.83 24.48 7.74
N ILE A 150 -21.05 23.38 7.74
CA ILE A 150 -21.34 22.22 8.57
C ILE A 150 -21.32 22.59 10.05
N LEU A 151 -20.26 23.28 10.53
CA LEU A 151 -20.09 23.64 11.93
C LEU A 151 -21.16 24.62 12.44
N ASP A 152 -21.62 25.54 11.59
CA ASP A 152 -22.74 26.40 11.92
C ASP A 152 -24.04 25.60 12.03
N GLY A 153 -24.22 24.58 11.16
CA GLY A 153 -25.32 23.63 11.26
C GLY A 153 -25.34 22.76 12.51
N VAL A 154 -24.16 22.51 13.11
CA VAL A 154 -24.02 21.68 14.35
C VAL A 154 -24.69 22.33 15.56
N ARG A 155 -24.78 23.65 15.60
CA ARG A 155 -25.39 24.40 16.72
C ARG A 155 -26.89 24.15 16.85
N TYR A 156 -27.56 23.77 15.76
CA TYR A 156 -29.00 23.53 15.73
C TYR A 156 -29.28 22.05 15.99
N GLY A 157 -30.30 21.77 16.79
CA GLY A 157 -30.77 20.43 17.09
C GLY A 157 -31.26 19.68 15.84
N PRO A 158 -31.47 18.35 15.95
CA PRO A 158 -32.07 17.55 14.89
C PRO A 158 -33.54 17.94 14.64
N ILE A 159 -34.00 17.68 13.44
CA ILE A 159 -35.39 18.00 13.01
C ILE A 159 -36.33 16.84 13.37
N GLU A 160 -35.94 15.61 13.02
CA GLU A 160 -36.80 14.42 13.15
C GLU A 160 -36.10 13.30 13.96
N ALA A 161 -34.79 13.21 13.87
CA ALA A 161 -34.01 12.15 14.50
C ALA A 161 -33.63 12.49 15.94
N ARG A 162 -33.05 11.50 16.66
CA ARG A 162 -32.51 11.69 18.03
C ARG A 162 -31.20 12.46 18.02
N ALA A 163 -30.35 12.18 17.04
CA ALA A 163 -29.05 12.79 16.89
C ALA A 163 -28.84 13.30 15.47
N LYS A 164 -28.15 14.45 15.38
CA LYS A 164 -27.68 15.01 14.11
C LYS A 164 -26.33 14.41 13.81
N VAL A 165 -26.21 13.63 12.75
CA VAL A 165 -25.01 12.83 12.44
C VAL A 165 -24.31 13.42 11.22
N TYR A 166 -23.00 13.64 11.34
CA TYR A 166 -22.13 14.13 10.28
C TYR A 166 -21.16 13.04 9.88
N ILE A 167 -21.33 12.50 8.68
CA ILE A 167 -20.44 11.50 8.08
C ILE A 167 -19.50 12.25 7.13
N ILE A 168 -18.20 12.19 7.41
CA ILE A 168 -17.17 12.81 6.57
C ILE A 168 -16.24 11.69 6.08
N ASP A 169 -16.39 11.37 4.80
CA ASP A 169 -15.57 10.35 4.15
C ASP A 169 -14.26 10.95 3.65
N GLU A 170 -13.22 10.12 3.57
CA GLU A 170 -11.83 10.47 3.22
C GLU A 170 -11.33 11.75 3.92
N VAL A 171 -11.62 11.83 5.23
CA VAL A 171 -11.35 13.02 6.06
C VAL A 171 -9.91 13.54 5.98
N HIS A 172 -8.93 12.68 5.61
CA HIS A 172 -7.55 13.05 5.42
C HIS A 172 -7.31 14.05 4.28
N MET A 173 -8.32 14.25 3.41
CA MET A 173 -8.29 15.26 2.33
C MET A 173 -8.62 16.67 2.81
N LEU A 174 -9.11 16.82 4.04
CA LEU A 174 -9.38 18.13 4.61
C LEU A 174 -8.10 18.95 4.80
N SER A 175 -8.18 20.24 4.56
CA SER A 175 -7.08 21.16 4.84
C SER A 175 -6.81 21.27 6.35
N THR A 176 -5.58 21.65 6.72
CA THR A 176 -5.20 21.89 8.12
C THR A 176 -6.12 22.91 8.80
N HIS A 177 -6.56 23.93 8.07
CA HIS A 177 -7.48 24.94 8.59
C HIS A 177 -8.88 24.38 8.85
N ALA A 178 -9.37 23.46 8.01
CA ALA A 178 -10.64 22.77 8.21
C ALA A 178 -10.59 21.85 9.44
N PHE A 179 -9.49 21.11 9.64
CA PHE A 179 -9.27 20.35 10.88
C PHE A 179 -9.27 21.23 12.12
N ASN A 180 -8.57 22.37 12.09
CA ASN A 180 -8.52 23.29 13.24
C ASN A 180 -9.92 23.85 13.57
N ALA A 181 -10.75 24.11 12.58
CA ALA A 181 -12.13 24.56 12.81
C ALA A 181 -12.98 23.48 13.52
N LEU A 182 -12.75 22.18 13.21
CA LEU A 182 -13.41 21.05 13.87
C LEU A 182 -13.01 20.86 15.33
N LEU A 183 -11.77 21.21 15.72
CA LEU A 183 -11.23 20.89 17.05
C LEU A 183 -12.10 21.43 18.17
N LYS A 184 -12.57 22.69 18.08
CA LYS A 184 -13.42 23.30 19.12
C LYS A 184 -14.71 22.51 19.32
N THR A 185 -15.34 22.08 18.23
CA THR A 185 -16.57 21.31 18.30
C THR A 185 -16.36 19.87 18.79
N LEU A 186 -15.18 19.28 18.52
CA LEU A 186 -14.81 17.96 19.03
C LEU A 186 -14.40 17.99 20.51
N GLU A 187 -13.95 19.13 21.04
CA GLU A 187 -13.65 19.32 22.47
C GLU A 187 -14.92 19.48 23.28
N GLU A 188 -15.84 20.31 22.80
CA GLU A 188 -17.12 20.60 23.46
C GLU A 188 -18.29 20.33 22.51
N PRO A 189 -18.55 19.05 22.16
CA PRO A 189 -19.58 18.72 21.21
C PRO A 189 -20.98 18.93 21.81
N PRO A 190 -21.94 19.53 21.07
CA PRO A 190 -23.33 19.55 21.50
C PRO A 190 -23.84 18.11 21.72
N PRO A 191 -24.66 17.87 22.74
CA PRO A 191 -25.12 16.50 23.09
C PRO A 191 -25.80 15.76 21.93
N HIS A 192 -26.47 16.50 21.07
CA HIS A 192 -27.21 16.00 19.92
C HIS A 192 -26.34 15.76 18.67
N ALA A 193 -25.10 16.29 18.62
CA ALA A 193 -24.25 16.15 17.45
C ALA A 193 -23.35 14.92 17.56
N LYS A 194 -23.24 14.15 16.47
CA LYS A 194 -22.39 12.98 16.35
C LYS A 194 -21.55 13.09 15.07
N PHE A 195 -20.27 12.80 15.17
CA PHE A 195 -19.36 12.81 14.03
C PHE A 195 -18.88 11.39 13.70
N ILE A 196 -18.84 11.05 12.43
CA ILE A 196 -18.31 9.78 11.94
C ILE A 196 -17.35 10.09 10.80
N PHE A 197 -16.06 10.00 11.09
CA PHE A 197 -14.99 10.21 10.13
C PHE A 197 -14.58 8.87 9.52
N ALA A 198 -14.33 8.85 8.21
CA ALA A 198 -13.74 7.71 7.54
C ALA A 198 -12.47 8.13 6.80
N THR A 199 -11.45 7.28 6.80
CA THR A 199 -10.18 7.55 6.13
C THR A 199 -9.49 6.28 5.66
N THR A 200 -8.80 6.37 4.53
CA THR A 200 -7.83 5.36 4.08
C THR A 200 -6.44 5.61 4.66
N GLU A 201 -6.13 6.86 5.04
CA GLU A 201 -4.80 7.28 5.47
C GLU A 201 -4.82 7.94 6.87
N ILE A 202 -4.85 7.10 7.91
CA ILE A 202 -4.89 7.59 9.31
C ILE A 202 -3.69 8.48 9.67
N ARG A 203 -2.52 8.26 9.03
CA ARG A 203 -1.30 9.03 9.33
C ARG A 203 -1.38 10.49 8.92
N LYS A 204 -2.27 10.83 8.00
CA LYS A 204 -2.50 12.23 7.56
C LYS A 204 -3.48 12.97 8.48
N VAL A 205 -4.19 12.27 9.35
CA VAL A 205 -5.14 12.89 10.29
C VAL A 205 -4.38 13.40 11.54
N PRO A 206 -4.58 14.66 11.96
CA PRO A 206 -3.92 15.21 13.14
C PRO A 206 -4.21 14.41 14.41
N VAL A 207 -3.17 14.20 15.23
CA VAL A 207 -3.28 13.46 16.51
C VAL A 207 -4.29 14.11 17.46
N THR A 208 -4.42 15.43 17.40
CA THR A 208 -5.40 16.21 18.17
C THR A 208 -6.85 15.83 17.87
N VAL A 209 -7.17 15.45 16.62
CA VAL A 209 -8.48 14.92 16.23
C VAL A 209 -8.63 13.47 16.66
N LEU A 210 -7.60 12.65 16.42
CA LEU A 210 -7.61 11.23 16.77
C LEU A 210 -7.82 10.98 18.26
N SER A 211 -7.24 11.81 19.13
CA SER A 211 -7.37 11.69 20.60
C SER A 211 -8.80 11.93 21.11
N ARG A 212 -9.68 12.54 20.29
CA ARG A 212 -11.08 12.87 20.63
C ARG A 212 -12.07 11.93 19.95
N CYS A 213 -11.60 10.99 19.16
CA CYS A 213 -12.43 10.04 18.45
C CYS A 213 -12.27 8.62 18.98
N GLN A 214 -13.38 7.89 19.06
CA GLN A 214 -13.31 6.45 19.22
C GLN A 214 -12.90 5.83 17.89
N ARG A 215 -11.72 5.21 17.85
CA ARG A 215 -11.15 4.62 16.63
C ARG A 215 -11.58 3.19 16.43
N PHE A 216 -11.92 2.86 15.18
CA PHE A 216 -12.16 1.50 14.70
C PHE A 216 -11.35 1.25 13.43
N ASP A 217 -10.48 0.24 13.50
CA ASP A 217 -9.68 -0.20 12.37
C ASP A 217 -10.40 -1.35 11.66
N LEU A 218 -10.98 -1.06 10.49
CA LEU A 218 -11.62 -2.06 9.64
C LEU A 218 -10.54 -2.90 8.95
N ARG A 219 -10.65 -4.21 9.10
CA ARG A 219 -9.67 -5.15 8.58
C ARG A 219 -9.98 -5.54 7.14
N ARG A 220 -8.94 -5.88 6.39
CA ARG A 220 -9.09 -6.59 5.11
C ARG A 220 -9.78 -7.92 5.38
N VAL A 221 -10.66 -8.33 4.46
CA VAL A 221 -11.28 -9.65 4.52
C VAL A 221 -10.31 -10.68 3.94
N GLU A 222 -10.14 -11.80 4.65
CA GLU A 222 -9.30 -12.89 4.18
C GLU A 222 -9.84 -13.48 2.89
N PRO A 223 -8.97 -13.89 1.93
CA PRO A 223 -9.40 -14.37 0.61
C PRO A 223 -10.40 -15.52 0.67
N ASP A 224 -10.22 -16.48 1.59
CA ASP A 224 -11.11 -17.64 1.72
C ASP A 224 -12.51 -17.23 2.18
N ARG A 225 -12.60 -16.30 3.15
CA ARG A 225 -13.87 -15.74 3.60
C ARG A 225 -14.55 -14.92 2.53
N LEU A 226 -13.76 -14.17 1.74
CA LEU A 226 -14.26 -13.38 0.63
C LEU A 226 -14.79 -14.27 -0.49
N ALA A 227 -14.08 -15.34 -0.86
CA ALA A 227 -14.52 -16.33 -1.84
C ALA A 227 -15.84 -17.02 -1.41
N ALA A 228 -15.97 -17.41 -0.12
CA ALA A 228 -17.19 -17.96 0.42
C ALA A 228 -18.37 -16.98 0.35
N HIS A 229 -18.13 -15.70 0.62
CA HIS A 229 -19.14 -14.65 0.48
C HIS A 229 -19.59 -14.48 -0.97
N LEU A 230 -18.65 -14.42 -1.93
CA LEU A 230 -18.95 -14.32 -3.35
C LEU A 230 -19.77 -15.54 -3.84
N ALA A 231 -19.43 -16.75 -3.37
CA ALA A 231 -20.21 -17.95 -3.67
C ALA A 231 -21.67 -17.83 -3.18
N GLY A 232 -21.88 -17.29 -1.98
CA GLY A 232 -23.22 -17.01 -1.46
C GLY A 232 -24.00 -15.99 -2.30
N ILE A 233 -23.32 -14.99 -2.87
CA ILE A 233 -23.94 -14.01 -3.78
C ILE A 233 -24.26 -14.65 -5.13
N CYS A 234 -23.35 -15.43 -5.70
CA CYS A 234 -23.60 -16.20 -6.92
C CYS A 234 -24.85 -17.08 -6.81
N ALA A 235 -25.02 -17.76 -5.67
CA ALA A 235 -26.22 -18.56 -5.40
C ALA A 235 -27.50 -17.70 -5.37
N LYS A 236 -27.46 -16.49 -4.81
CA LYS A 236 -28.61 -15.56 -4.79
C LYS A 236 -28.95 -14.97 -6.15
N GLU A 237 -27.94 -14.76 -7.01
CA GLU A 237 -28.11 -14.28 -8.38
C GLU A 237 -28.43 -15.40 -9.38
N GLY A 238 -28.35 -16.68 -8.97
CA GLY A 238 -28.56 -17.82 -9.84
C GLY A 238 -27.43 -18.05 -10.84
N VAL A 239 -26.26 -17.47 -10.59
CA VAL A 239 -25.09 -17.56 -11.48
C VAL A 239 -24.13 -18.62 -10.95
N LYS A 240 -23.49 -19.35 -11.86
CA LYS A 240 -22.46 -20.35 -11.54
C LYS A 240 -21.08 -19.81 -11.91
N VAL A 241 -20.20 -19.74 -10.92
CA VAL A 241 -18.79 -19.40 -11.10
C VAL A 241 -17.96 -20.50 -10.45
N ASP A 242 -16.91 -20.94 -11.13
CA ASP A 242 -16.03 -21.98 -10.61
C ASP A 242 -15.35 -21.54 -9.32
N ALA A 243 -15.08 -22.48 -8.42
CA ALA A 243 -14.38 -22.20 -7.15
C ALA A 243 -13.00 -21.56 -7.37
N GLU A 244 -12.29 -21.96 -8.43
CA GLU A 244 -11.02 -21.35 -8.83
C GLU A 244 -11.22 -19.89 -9.25
N GLY A 245 -12.24 -19.58 -10.05
CA GLY A 245 -12.58 -18.22 -10.47
C GLY A 245 -12.89 -17.32 -9.28
N LEU A 246 -13.69 -17.81 -8.32
CA LEU A 246 -13.98 -17.07 -7.08
C LEU A 246 -12.74 -16.83 -6.24
N ALA A 247 -11.83 -17.79 -6.15
CA ALA A 247 -10.56 -17.64 -5.43
C ALA A 247 -9.62 -16.63 -6.12
N LEU A 248 -9.63 -16.56 -7.45
CA LEU A 248 -8.89 -15.56 -8.21
C LEU A 248 -9.44 -14.15 -7.97
N ILE A 249 -10.76 -13.97 -8.06
CA ILE A 249 -11.42 -12.69 -7.76
C ILE A 249 -11.12 -12.25 -6.32
N ALA A 250 -11.24 -13.16 -5.34
CA ALA A 250 -10.98 -12.85 -3.94
C ALA A 250 -9.54 -12.40 -3.67
N ARG A 251 -8.56 -13.00 -4.36
CA ARG A 251 -7.14 -12.60 -4.30
C ARG A 251 -6.91 -11.26 -4.97
N ALA A 252 -7.44 -11.06 -6.18
CA ALA A 252 -7.29 -9.82 -6.94
C ALA A 252 -7.91 -8.61 -6.22
N ALA A 253 -8.96 -8.83 -5.43
CA ALA A 253 -9.62 -7.80 -4.64
C ALA A 253 -8.84 -7.37 -3.38
N GLU A 254 -7.75 -8.04 -3.02
CA GLU A 254 -6.86 -7.70 -1.88
C GLU A 254 -7.59 -7.44 -0.55
N GLY A 255 -8.69 -8.16 -0.31
CA GLY A 255 -9.52 -8.02 0.89
C GLY A 255 -10.54 -6.88 0.85
N SER A 256 -10.72 -6.22 -0.28
CA SER A 256 -11.77 -5.24 -0.55
C SER A 256 -13.05 -5.94 -1.00
N VAL A 257 -14.12 -5.86 -0.23
CA VAL A 257 -15.43 -6.44 -0.59
C VAL A 257 -16.03 -5.72 -1.80
N ARG A 258 -15.87 -4.40 -1.89
CA ARG A 258 -16.40 -3.61 -3.02
C ARG A 258 -15.76 -4.00 -4.34
N ASP A 259 -14.43 -4.13 -4.36
CA ASP A 259 -13.70 -4.45 -5.57
C ASP A 259 -13.95 -5.91 -5.98
N ALA A 260 -14.07 -6.83 -5.00
CA ALA A 260 -14.46 -8.23 -5.25
C ALA A 260 -15.84 -8.32 -5.92
N LEU A 261 -16.83 -7.55 -5.46
CA LEU A 261 -18.16 -7.52 -6.06
C LEU A 261 -18.16 -6.88 -7.45
N SER A 262 -17.32 -5.88 -7.67
CA SER A 262 -17.17 -5.26 -9.00
C SER A 262 -16.51 -6.21 -9.99
N LEU A 263 -15.47 -6.95 -9.57
CA LEU A 263 -14.83 -7.99 -10.38
C LEU A 263 -15.78 -9.17 -10.67
N LEU A 264 -16.57 -9.57 -9.67
CA LEU A 264 -17.60 -10.62 -9.87
C LEU A 264 -18.64 -10.18 -10.89
N ASP A 265 -19.07 -8.94 -10.83
CA ASP A 265 -20.02 -8.32 -11.75
C ASP A 265 -19.51 -8.39 -13.21
N GLN A 266 -18.24 -8.01 -13.40
CA GLN A 266 -17.57 -8.13 -14.71
C GLN A 266 -17.46 -9.58 -15.19
N ALA A 267 -17.13 -10.53 -14.29
CA ALA A 267 -17.04 -11.94 -14.61
C ALA A 267 -18.39 -12.51 -15.06
N ILE A 268 -19.49 -12.12 -14.42
CA ILE A 268 -20.84 -12.53 -14.79
C ILE A 268 -21.21 -12.02 -16.19
N VAL A 269 -20.90 -10.77 -16.50
CA VAL A 269 -21.13 -10.19 -17.83
C VAL A 269 -20.32 -10.92 -18.90
N LEU A 270 -19.05 -11.24 -18.61
CA LEU A 270 -18.17 -11.99 -19.52
C LEU A 270 -18.69 -13.42 -19.82
N GLY A 271 -19.26 -14.09 -18.80
CA GLY A 271 -19.83 -15.42 -18.93
C GLY A 271 -21.16 -15.49 -19.69
N GLY A 272 -21.70 -14.36 -20.18
CA GLY A 272 -22.95 -14.30 -20.93
C GLY A 272 -24.22 -14.45 -20.10
N GLY A 273 -24.13 -14.31 -18.78
CA GLY A 273 -25.28 -14.30 -17.85
C GLY A 273 -25.44 -15.59 -17.06
N THR A 274 -26.70 -16.01 -16.80
CA THR A 274 -27.02 -17.10 -15.86
C THR A 274 -26.85 -18.51 -16.44
N ASP A 275 -26.80 -18.67 -17.75
CA ASP A 275 -26.94 -19.99 -18.40
C ASP A 275 -25.62 -20.75 -18.53
N THR A 276 -24.48 -20.08 -18.64
CA THR A 276 -23.16 -20.70 -18.76
C THR A 276 -22.32 -20.46 -17.51
N PRO A 277 -21.71 -21.52 -16.92
CA PRO A 277 -20.80 -21.34 -15.80
C PRO A 277 -19.57 -20.52 -16.21
N VAL A 278 -19.20 -19.52 -15.42
CA VAL A 278 -17.96 -18.76 -15.61
C VAL A 278 -16.79 -19.61 -15.13
N SER A 279 -15.89 -19.95 -16.03
CA SER A 279 -14.70 -20.76 -15.71
C SER A 279 -13.59 -19.94 -15.08
N GLY A 280 -12.72 -20.61 -14.30
CA GLY A 280 -11.51 -19.98 -13.76
C GLY A 280 -10.58 -19.42 -14.84
N VAL A 281 -10.56 -20.02 -16.04
CA VAL A 281 -9.78 -19.52 -17.20
C VAL A 281 -10.31 -18.17 -17.67
N GLN A 282 -11.63 -18.04 -17.85
CA GLN A 282 -12.24 -16.77 -18.25
C GLN A 282 -12.00 -15.65 -17.23
N VAL A 283 -12.05 -15.99 -15.94
CA VAL A 283 -11.73 -15.02 -14.88
C VAL A 283 -10.26 -14.62 -14.93
N ARG A 284 -9.35 -15.56 -15.20
CA ARG A 284 -7.92 -15.31 -15.35
C ARG A 284 -7.64 -14.36 -16.51
N ASP A 285 -8.26 -14.62 -17.65
CA ASP A 285 -8.16 -13.79 -18.86
C ASP A 285 -8.72 -12.37 -18.60
N MET A 286 -9.88 -12.27 -17.95
CA MET A 286 -10.49 -10.99 -17.55
C MET A 286 -9.59 -10.17 -16.65
N LEU A 287 -8.90 -10.81 -15.73
CA LEU A 287 -7.97 -10.14 -14.78
C LEU A 287 -6.62 -9.84 -15.42
N GLY A 288 -6.37 -10.28 -16.67
CA GLY A 288 -5.09 -10.13 -17.36
C GLY A 288 -3.94 -10.91 -16.68
N LEU A 289 -4.28 -11.94 -15.89
CA LEU A 289 -3.28 -12.76 -15.20
C LEU A 289 -2.65 -13.70 -16.23
N ALA A 290 -1.33 -13.65 -16.37
CA ALA A 290 -0.58 -14.63 -17.14
C ALA A 290 -0.86 -16.06 -16.63
N ASP A 291 -0.85 -17.07 -17.51
CA ASP A 291 -0.98 -18.47 -17.10
C ASP A 291 0.11 -18.78 -16.06
N ARG A 292 -0.31 -19.07 -14.83
CA ARG A 292 0.60 -19.30 -13.70
C ARG A 292 1.59 -20.44 -13.97
N SER A 293 1.22 -21.38 -14.83
CA SER A 293 2.11 -22.43 -15.30
C SER A 293 3.26 -21.86 -16.12
N ARG A 294 2.96 -20.95 -17.04
CA ARG A 294 3.94 -20.27 -17.90
C ARG A 294 4.83 -19.31 -17.12
N VAL A 295 4.28 -18.64 -16.10
CA VAL A 295 5.07 -17.82 -15.17
C VAL A 295 6.09 -18.68 -14.42
N LEU A 296 5.71 -19.89 -13.99
CA LEU A 296 6.64 -20.84 -13.38
C LEU A 296 7.69 -21.35 -14.37
N ASP A 297 7.33 -21.58 -15.64
CA ASP A 297 8.29 -21.95 -16.71
C ASP A 297 9.33 -20.83 -16.90
N LEU A 298 8.87 -19.58 -16.96
CA LEU A 298 9.74 -18.40 -17.04
C LEU A 298 10.64 -18.27 -15.80
N LEU A 299 10.10 -18.45 -14.59
CA LEU A 299 10.86 -18.42 -13.36
C LEU A 299 11.92 -19.51 -13.32
N GLU A 300 11.59 -20.74 -13.76
CA GLU A 300 12.55 -21.84 -13.84
C GLU A 300 13.71 -21.52 -14.81
N ALA A 301 13.42 -20.92 -15.97
CA ALA A 301 14.43 -20.51 -16.94
C ALA A 301 15.36 -19.43 -16.35
N VAL A 302 14.80 -18.43 -15.68
CA VAL A 302 15.56 -17.38 -14.98
C VAL A 302 16.46 -17.98 -13.91
N MET A 303 15.96 -18.94 -13.12
CA MET A 303 16.72 -19.55 -12.02
C MET A 303 17.78 -20.56 -12.50
N LYS A 304 17.67 -21.05 -13.75
CA LYS A 304 18.67 -21.92 -14.41
C LYS A 304 19.77 -21.16 -15.17
N PRO A 305 20.00 -19.90 -14.95
CA PRO A 305 20.67 -18.86 -15.73
C PRO A 305 20.61 -19.05 -17.26
N ASP A 306 19.42 -19.37 -17.78
CA ASP A 306 19.16 -19.52 -19.22
C ASP A 306 18.36 -18.30 -19.72
N ALA A 307 19.07 -17.21 -20.00
CA ALA A 307 18.47 -15.97 -20.48
C ALA A 307 17.80 -16.13 -21.83
N ALA A 308 18.24 -17.03 -22.69
CA ALA A 308 17.66 -17.22 -24.03
C ALA A 308 16.27 -17.86 -23.94
N THR A 309 16.13 -18.94 -23.17
CA THR A 309 14.83 -19.57 -22.91
C THR A 309 13.89 -18.62 -22.16
N ALA A 310 14.41 -17.90 -21.16
CA ALA A 310 13.61 -16.93 -20.40
C ALA A 310 13.05 -15.80 -21.29
N LEU A 311 13.85 -15.24 -22.20
CA LEU A 311 13.38 -14.23 -23.18
C LEU A 311 12.35 -14.79 -24.15
N THR A 312 12.55 -16.03 -24.63
CA THR A 312 11.61 -16.68 -25.53
C THR A 312 10.25 -16.88 -24.86
N GLU A 313 10.25 -17.32 -23.60
CA GLU A 313 9.01 -17.53 -22.85
C GLU A 313 8.33 -16.20 -22.49
N LEU A 314 9.09 -15.16 -22.10
CA LEU A 314 8.55 -13.82 -21.87
C LEU A 314 7.83 -13.27 -23.12
N ARG A 315 8.47 -13.37 -24.31
CA ARG A 315 7.88 -12.94 -25.57
C ARG A 315 6.65 -13.74 -25.94
N ALA A 316 6.68 -15.05 -25.75
CA ALA A 316 5.53 -15.90 -26.03
C ALA A 316 4.32 -15.58 -25.13
N GLN A 317 4.54 -15.11 -23.88
CA GLN A 317 3.47 -14.61 -23.03
C GLN A 317 2.96 -13.23 -23.49
N TYR A 318 3.86 -12.36 -23.90
CA TYR A 318 3.51 -11.05 -24.46
C TYR A 318 2.70 -11.19 -25.76
N ASP A 319 3.12 -12.05 -26.68
CA ASP A 319 2.42 -12.32 -27.94
C ASP A 319 1.04 -12.96 -27.72
N ALA A 320 0.87 -13.67 -26.61
CA ALA A 320 -0.43 -14.19 -26.16
C ALA A 320 -1.32 -13.11 -25.49
N GLY A 321 -0.85 -11.84 -25.39
CA GLY A 321 -1.60 -10.71 -24.89
C GLY A 321 -1.37 -10.36 -23.42
N ALA A 322 -0.41 -11.00 -22.73
CA ALA A 322 -0.09 -10.66 -21.35
C ALA A 322 0.70 -9.34 -21.26
N ASP A 323 0.31 -8.46 -20.32
CA ASP A 323 1.04 -7.22 -20.07
C ASP A 323 2.41 -7.51 -19.40
N PRO A 324 3.53 -6.94 -19.88
CA PRO A 324 4.86 -7.15 -19.32
C PRO A 324 4.98 -6.80 -17.83
N SER A 325 4.27 -5.76 -17.38
CA SER A 325 4.25 -5.37 -15.96
C SER A 325 3.53 -6.40 -15.10
N VAL A 326 2.47 -7.03 -15.64
CA VAL A 326 1.74 -8.13 -14.97
C VAL A 326 2.62 -9.37 -14.88
N ILE A 327 3.32 -9.74 -15.97
CA ILE A 327 4.26 -10.87 -15.97
C ILE A 327 5.34 -10.68 -14.90
N LEU A 328 5.94 -9.48 -14.79
CA LEU A 328 6.94 -9.19 -13.76
C LEU A 328 6.36 -9.24 -12.34
N ARG A 329 5.12 -8.81 -12.15
CA ARG A 329 4.41 -8.93 -10.86
C ARG A 329 4.17 -10.39 -10.49
N ASP A 330 3.72 -11.20 -11.42
CA ASP A 330 3.49 -12.63 -11.19
C ASP A 330 4.80 -13.38 -10.90
N LEU A 331 5.92 -12.99 -11.54
CA LEU A 331 7.25 -13.48 -11.19
C LEU A 331 7.69 -13.08 -9.77
N LEU A 332 7.35 -11.86 -9.33
CA LEU A 332 7.58 -11.41 -7.95
C LEU A 332 6.83 -12.28 -6.95
N ASP A 333 5.53 -12.53 -7.21
CA ASP A 333 4.68 -13.35 -6.34
C ASP A 333 5.19 -14.80 -6.30
N ALA A 334 5.55 -15.37 -7.45
CA ALA A 334 6.11 -16.72 -7.52
C ALA A 334 7.47 -16.83 -6.80
N THR A 335 8.35 -15.82 -6.94
CA THR A 335 9.64 -15.76 -6.23
C THR A 335 9.44 -15.64 -4.71
N HIS A 336 8.46 -14.86 -4.26
CA HIS A 336 8.08 -14.76 -2.86
C HIS A 336 7.55 -16.11 -2.32
N ASP A 337 6.70 -16.80 -3.09
CA ASP A 337 6.19 -18.13 -2.74
C ASP A 337 7.35 -19.15 -2.60
N VAL A 338 8.34 -19.13 -3.52
CA VAL A 338 9.56 -19.94 -3.43
C VAL A 338 10.34 -19.62 -2.15
N ALA A 339 10.53 -18.34 -1.83
CA ALA A 339 11.23 -17.91 -0.62
C ALA A 339 10.50 -18.38 0.66
N ARG A 340 9.16 -18.25 0.68
CA ARG A 340 8.33 -18.73 1.80
C ARG A 340 8.39 -20.25 1.94
N ALA A 341 8.28 -20.99 0.85
CA ALA A 341 8.40 -22.44 0.86
C ALA A 341 9.75 -22.90 1.39
N ARG A 342 10.82 -22.17 1.08
CA ARG A 342 12.17 -22.46 1.60
C ARG A 342 12.30 -22.29 3.11
N VAL A 343 11.62 -21.25 3.67
CA VAL A 343 11.73 -20.90 5.10
C VAL A 343 10.74 -21.71 5.95
N LEU A 344 9.49 -21.86 5.48
CA LEU A 344 8.39 -22.45 6.26
C LEU A 344 8.11 -23.92 5.89
N GLY A 345 8.75 -24.44 4.84
CA GLY A 345 8.46 -25.75 4.26
C GLY A 345 7.33 -25.70 3.23
N GLY A 346 7.33 -26.66 2.30
CA GLY A 346 6.41 -26.72 1.16
C GLY A 346 4.92 -26.82 1.52
N GLN A 347 4.57 -27.24 2.72
CA GLN A 347 3.18 -27.30 3.20
C GLN A 347 2.55 -25.92 3.45
N ALA A 348 3.35 -24.85 3.50
CA ALA A 348 2.87 -23.48 3.68
C ALA A 348 2.36 -22.85 2.36
N LEU A 349 2.44 -23.57 1.24
CA LEU A 349 1.98 -23.13 -0.07
C LEU A 349 0.51 -23.49 -0.26
N GLY A 350 -0.35 -22.48 -0.37
CA GLY A 350 -1.74 -22.67 -0.81
C GLY A 350 -1.83 -22.71 -2.34
N GLY A 351 -2.74 -23.53 -2.87
CA GLY A 351 -3.00 -23.59 -4.31
C GLY A 351 -3.10 -25.02 -4.87
N PRO A 352 -3.24 -25.19 -6.20
CA PRO A 352 -3.27 -26.50 -6.84
C PRO A 352 -2.03 -27.34 -6.52
N SER A 353 -2.20 -28.63 -6.28
CA SER A 353 -1.14 -29.55 -5.82
C SER A 353 0.08 -29.59 -6.75
N ASP A 354 -0.13 -29.49 -8.05
CA ASP A 354 0.94 -29.51 -9.06
C ASP A 354 1.82 -28.25 -8.99
N GLN A 355 1.21 -27.07 -8.92
CA GLN A 355 1.95 -25.79 -8.80
C GLN A 355 2.71 -25.71 -7.47
N SER A 356 2.08 -26.19 -6.39
CA SER A 356 2.72 -26.22 -5.06
C SER A 356 3.93 -27.17 -5.06
N ALA A 357 3.84 -28.31 -5.74
CA ALA A 357 4.96 -29.24 -5.90
C ALA A 357 6.12 -28.63 -6.72
N ARG A 358 5.83 -27.91 -7.81
CA ARG A 358 6.85 -27.19 -8.61
C ARG A 358 7.53 -26.10 -7.79
N LEU A 359 6.77 -25.27 -7.07
CA LEU A 359 7.33 -24.24 -6.20
C LEU A 359 8.20 -24.82 -5.07
N ALA A 360 7.79 -25.94 -4.48
CA ALA A 360 8.58 -26.65 -3.47
C ALA A 360 9.91 -27.17 -4.04
N ALA A 361 9.89 -27.75 -5.25
CA ALA A 361 11.09 -28.21 -5.93
C ALA A 361 12.06 -27.05 -6.28
N LEU A 362 11.53 -25.89 -6.67
CA LEU A 362 12.33 -24.67 -6.86
C LEU A 362 12.92 -24.17 -5.53
N ALA A 363 12.14 -24.21 -4.44
CA ALA A 363 12.59 -23.80 -3.11
C ALA A 363 13.74 -24.66 -2.58
N GLU A 364 13.74 -25.98 -2.85
CA GLU A 364 14.85 -26.86 -2.44
C GLU A 364 16.18 -26.48 -3.10
N ARG A 365 16.13 -25.98 -4.33
CA ARG A 365 17.30 -25.60 -5.15
C ARG A 365 17.76 -24.16 -4.91
N THR A 366 17.01 -23.37 -4.16
CA THR A 366 17.23 -21.93 -3.99
C THR A 366 17.67 -21.62 -2.56
N THR A 367 18.67 -20.74 -2.42
CA THR A 367 19.03 -20.18 -1.11
C THR A 367 18.18 -18.95 -0.80
N PRO A 368 17.95 -18.62 0.50
CA PRO A 368 17.22 -17.39 0.86
C PRO A 368 17.88 -16.12 0.30
N ALA A 369 19.22 -16.10 0.23
CA ALA A 369 19.98 -14.98 -0.32
C ALA A 369 19.74 -14.81 -1.84
N SER A 370 19.73 -15.93 -2.59
CA SER A 370 19.45 -15.92 -4.04
C SER A 370 18.01 -15.49 -4.32
N ALA A 371 17.03 -16.02 -3.55
CA ALA A 371 15.64 -15.62 -3.67
C ALA A 371 15.43 -14.11 -3.37
N SER A 372 16.07 -13.59 -2.33
CA SER A 372 16.01 -12.17 -1.98
C SER A 372 16.61 -11.28 -3.07
N ARG A 373 17.74 -11.66 -3.64
CA ARG A 373 18.38 -10.92 -4.76
C ARG A 373 17.48 -10.91 -5.99
N LEU A 374 16.95 -12.08 -6.37
CA LEU A 374 16.05 -12.21 -7.51
C LEU A 374 14.81 -11.34 -7.31
N TRP A 375 14.20 -11.39 -6.12
CA TRP A 375 13.03 -10.58 -5.79
C TRP A 375 13.31 -9.07 -5.90
N GLN A 376 14.48 -8.59 -5.42
CA GLN A 376 14.87 -7.19 -5.55
C GLN A 376 15.04 -6.74 -7.01
N LEU A 377 15.65 -7.57 -7.85
CA LEU A 377 15.81 -7.28 -9.28
C LEU A 377 14.47 -7.21 -9.99
N LEU A 378 13.57 -8.15 -9.71
CA LEU A 378 12.22 -8.18 -10.27
C LEU A 378 11.38 -7.00 -9.78
N LEU A 379 11.47 -6.63 -8.48
CA LEU A 379 10.76 -5.47 -7.93
C LEU A 379 11.18 -4.18 -8.65
N LYS A 380 12.50 -3.98 -8.77
CA LYS A 380 13.03 -2.82 -9.48
C LYS A 380 12.61 -2.82 -10.94
N GLY A 381 12.66 -3.97 -11.61
CA GLY A 381 12.21 -4.12 -13.00
C GLY A 381 10.71 -3.83 -13.19
N HIS A 382 9.87 -4.26 -12.25
CA HIS A 382 8.45 -3.97 -12.27
C HIS A 382 8.16 -2.46 -12.11
N GLU A 383 8.82 -1.79 -11.16
CA GLU A 383 8.71 -0.35 -10.99
C GLU A 383 9.17 0.44 -12.24
N ASP A 384 10.28 -0.01 -12.85
CA ASP A 384 10.82 0.60 -14.06
C ASP A 384 9.87 0.38 -15.26
N ALA A 385 9.29 -0.82 -15.42
CA ALA A 385 8.33 -1.14 -16.49
C ALA A 385 7.05 -0.31 -16.42
N GLN A 386 6.59 0.05 -15.21
CA GLN A 386 5.42 0.92 -15.05
C GLN A 386 5.66 2.37 -15.51
N ARG A 387 6.91 2.80 -15.58
CA ARG A 387 7.30 4.19 -15.92
C ARG A 387 7.97 4.30 -17.29
N ALA A 388 8.45 3.19 -17.82
CA ALA A 388 9.18 3.18 -19.09
C ALA A 388 8.24 3.43 -20.28
N PRO A 389 8.73 4.10 -21.34
CA PRO A 389 7.99 4.27 -22.59
C PRO A 389 7.69 2.93 -23.28
N ASP A 390 8.57 1.93 -23.09
CA ASP A 390 8.44 0.57 -23.61
C ASP A 390 8.59 -0.42 -22.44
N ALA A 391 7.45 -0.93 -21.98
CA ALA A 391 7.38 -1.88 -20.87
C ALA A 391 8.00 -3.25 -21.23
N LEU A 392 7.92 -3.66 -22.52
CA LEU A 392 8.47 -4.93 -22.97
C LEU A 392 10.00 -4.93 -22.92
N GLN A 393 10.65 -3.90 -23.46
CA GLN A 393 12.12 -3.77 -23.38
C GLN A 393 12.61 -3.74 -21.93
N CYS A 394 11.87 -3.09 -21.05
CA CYS A 394 12.19 -3.04 -19.63
C CYS A 394 12.08 -4.42 -18.96
N ALA A 395 11.04 -5.18 -19.30
CA ALA A 395 10.85 -6.56 -18.81
C ALA A 395 11.93 -7.50 -19.35
N GLU A 396 12.29 -7.42 -20.64
CA GLU A 396 13.38 -8.19 -21.22
C GLU A 396 14.72 -7.92 -20.52
N MET A 397 15.06 -6.66 -20.29
CA MET A 397 16.28 -6.30 -19.57
C MET A 397 16.27 -6.78 -18.11
N THR A 398 15.11 -6.79 -17.49
CA THR A 398 14.95 -7.30 -16.12
C THR A 398 15.18 -8.80 -16.07
N VAL A 399 14.60 -9.57 -17.01
CA VAL A 399 14.78 -11.03 -17.14
C VAL A 399 16.25 -11.37 -17.43
N ILE A 400 16.92 -10.63 -18.33
CA ILE A 400 18.36 -10.82 -18.61
C ILE A 400 19.20 -10.62 -17.34
N ARG A 401 18.97 -9.52 -16.61
CA ARG A 401 19.67 -9.22 -15.35
C ARG A 401 19.42 -10.28 -14.30
N ALA A 402 18.17 -10.74 -14.17
CA ALA A 402 17.79 -11.77 -13.22
C ALA A 402 18.45 -13.11 -13.51
N ALA A 403 18.44 -13.56 -14.78
CA ALA A 403 19.11 -14.79 -15.22
C ALA A 403 20.63 -14.71 -15.05
N ALA A 404 21.24 -13.58 -15.40
CA ALA A 404 22.68 -13.38 -15.18
C ALA A 404 23.03 -13.41 -13.68
N ALA A 405 22.22 -12.78 -12.84
CA ALA A 405 22.43 -12.76 -11.39
C ALA A 405 22.23 -14.14 -10.73
N ALA A 406 21.37 -15.00 -11.29
CA ALA A 406 21.18 -16.37 -10.82
C ALA A 406 22.42 -17.24 -11.03
N GLY A 407 23.21 -16.96 -12.05
CA GLY A 407 24.50 -17.65 -12.31
C GLY A 407 25.68 -17.17 -11.46
N LEU A 408 25.52 -16.05 -10.74
CA LEU A 408 26.59 -15.49 -9.91
C LEU A 408 26.54 -16.04 -8.48
N PRO A 409 27.69 -16.34 -7.86
CA PRO A 409 27.71 -16.72 -6.46
C PRO A 409 27.15 -15.59 -5.57
N PRO A 410 26.59 -15.91 -4.40
CA PRO A 410 26.19 -14.89 -3.41
C PRO A 410 27.36 -13.96 -3.09
N PRO A 411 27.11 -12.68 -2.76
CA PRO A 411 28.17 -11.69 -2.48
C PRO A 411 29.19 -12.16 -1.44
N GLU A 412 28.72 -12.89 -0.43
CA GLU A 412 29.54 -13.48 0.62
C GLU A 412 30.51 -14.56 0.06
N MET A 413 30.03 -15.40 -0.84
CA MET A 413 30.83 -16.44 -1.50
C MET A 413 31.75 -15.82 -2.56
N ALA A 414 31.31 -14.76 -3.25
CA ALA A 414 32.15 -14.01 -4.17
C ALA A 414 33.32 -13.32 -3.43
N ALA A 415 33.10 -12.79 -2.24
CA ALA A 415 34.13 -12.22 -1.39
C ALA A 415 35.15 -13.29 -0.91
N LEU A 416 34.67 -14.49 -0.55
CA LEU A 416 35.54 -15.63 -0.20
C LEU A 416 36.39 -16.11 -1.39
N ILE A 417 35.80 -16.19 -2.58
CA ILE A 417 36.51 -16.53 -3.82
C ILE A 417 37.58 -15.46 -4.14
N ALA A 418 37.20 -14.17 -4.02
CA ALA A 418 38.12 -13.06 -4.27
C ALA A 418 39.29 -12.98 -3.25
N SER A 419 39.06 -13.43 -2.01
CA SER A 419 40.09 -13.50 -0.96
C SER A 419 40.96 -14.75 -1.04
N GLY A 420 40.75 -15.66 -2.00
CA GLY A 420 41.52 -16.89 -2.18
C GLY A 420 41.30 -17.95 -1.09
N GLN A 421 40.24 -17.84 -0.31
CA GLN A 421 39.86 -18.84 0.68
C GLN A 421 39.12 -20.01 0.03
N ALA A 422 39.45 -21.24 0.47
CA ALA A 422 38.84 -22.46 -0.06
C ALA A 422 37.33 -22.48 0.23
N LEU A 423 36.53 -22.81 -0.80
CA LEU A 423 35.10 -22.98 -0.68
C LEU A 423 34.75 -24.10 0.31
N PRO A 424 33.78 -23.91 1.22
CA PRO A 424 33.32 -24.98 2.08
C PRO A 424 32.66 -26.07 1.22
N THR A 425 33.27 -27.23 1.13
CA THR A 425 32.72 -28.44 0.51
C THR A 425 31.50 -28.90 1.32
N ASN A 426 30.38 -29.07 0.67
CA ASN A 426 29.15 -29.61 1.24
C ASN A 426 29.37 -30.99 1.85
N ALA A 427 29.37 -31.09 3.19
CA ALA A 427 29.14 -32.32 3.91
C ALA A 427 27.73 -32.29 4.55
N PRO A 428 27.01 -33.41 4.64
CA PRO A 428 25.62 -33.43 5.07
C PRO A 428 25.48 -32.99 6.53
N ALA A 429 24.50 -32.13 6.79
CA ALA A 429 24.22 -31.53 8.07
C ALA A 429 23.80 -32.58 9.11
N ALA A 430 24.72 -32.82 10.07
CA ALA A 430 24.32 -33.35 11.36
C ALA A 430 23.78 -32.22 12.23
N SER A 431 22.66 -32.51 12.88
CA SER A 431 21.99 -31.68 13.88
C SER A 431 23.00 -30.94 14.77
N ALA A 432 23.02 -29.61 14.72
CA ALA A 432 23.85 -28.80 15.58
C ALA A 432 22.97 -27.85 16.41
N ALA A 433 23.19 -27.96 17.70
CA ALA A 433 22.79 -26.95 18.69
C ALA A 433 23.31 -25.57 18.29
N ALA A 434 22.58 -24.53 18.65
CA ALA A 434 22.89 -23.14 18.39
C ALA A 434 24.32 -22.80 18.86
N PRO A 435 25.17 -22.22 18.01
CA PRO A 435 26.43 -21.67 18.48
C PRO A 435 26.18 -20.21 18.91
N SER A 436 26.45 -19.91 20.14
CA SER A 436 26.79 -18.58 20.61
C SER A 436 28.12 -18.17 19.93
N SER A 437 28.01 -17.39 18.86
CA SER A 437 29.20 -16.85 18.16
C SER A 437 29.71 -15.65 18.96
N GLY A 438 30.59 -15.91 19.91
CA GLY A 438 31.48 -14.90 20.44
C GLY A 438 32.46 -14.47 19.35
N VAL A 439 32.40 -13.24 18.89
CA VAL A 439 33.42 -12.63 18.03
C VAL A 439 34.73 -12.59 18.82
N SER A 440 35.80 -13.20 18.29
CA SER A 440 37.10 -13.15 18.94
C SER A 440 37.58 -11.71 19.03
N SER A 441 37.86 -11.25 20.24
CA SER A 441 38.27 -9.88 20.59
C SER A 441 39.55 -9.38 19.89
N SER A 442 40.33 -10.28 19.31
CA SER A 442 41.51 -9.96 18.50
C SER A 442 41.19 -9.29 17.13
N ALA A 443 39.95 -9.17 16.76
CA ALA A 443 39.53 -8.59 15.48
C ALA A 443 39.14 -7.08 15.57
N ILE A 444 38.94 -6.52 16.77
CA ILE A 444 38.52 -5.10 16.93
C ILE A 444 39.77 -4.23 17.04
N THR A 445 40.15 -3.59 15.94
CA THR A 445 41.33 -2.72 15.85
C THR A 445 41.01 -1.29 15.46
N ARG A 446 39.78 -1.02 14.99
CA ARG A 446 39.31 0.30 14.50
C ARG A 446 37.93 0.62 15.05
N LEU A 447 37.62 1.92 15.07
CA LEU A 447 36.26 2.37 15.45
C LEU A 447 35.18 1.82 14.50
N ASP A 448 35.52 1.69 13.23
CA ASP A 448 34.65 1.13 12.20
C ASP A 448 34.22 -0.30 12.52
N ASP A 449 35.14 -1.12 13.08
CA ASP A 449 34.83 -2.50 13.52
C ASP A 449 33.75 -2.52 14.61
N ILE A 450 33.76 -1.54 15.52
CA ILE A 450 32.74 -1.37 16.58
C ILE A 450 31.42 -0.91 15.98
N ILE A 451 31.46 -0.01 15.01
CA ILE A 451 30.27 0.52 14.32
C ILE A 451 29.59 -0.60 13.52
N ASP A 452 30.35 -1.46 12.86
CA ASP A 452 29.84 -2.60 12.11
C ASP A 452 29.24 -3.66 13.05
N LEU A 453 29.93 -3.97 14.16
CA LEU A 453 29.43 -4.88 15.19
C LEU A 453 28.09 -4.41 15.78
N LEU A 454 27.94 -3.10 16.04
CA LEU A 454 26.67 -2.50 16.45
C LEU A 454 25.57 -2.62 15.37
N GLY A 455 25.97 -2.55 14.10
CA GLY A 455 25.07 -2.75 12.96
C GLY A 455 24.58 -4.20 12.86
N GLU A 456 25.47 -5.18 12.99
CA GLU A 456 25.15 -6.62 12.98
C GLU A 456 24.25 -7.01 14.15
N ALA A 457 24.49 -6.45 15.33
CA ALA A 457 23.67 -6.65 16.52
C ALA A 457 22.32 -5.91 16.47
N ARG A 458 22.03 -5.13 15.42
CA ARG A 458 20.83 -4.28 15.26
C ARG A 458 20.63 -3.22 16.34
N GLU A 459 21.69 -2.84 17.04
CA GLU A 459 21.70 -1.76 18.02
C GLU A 459 21.79 -0.37 17.34
N ILE A 460 20.78 -0.04 16.51
CA ILE A 460 20.76 1.16 15.65
C ILE A 460 20.89 2.45 16.47
N GLY A 461 20.23 2.50 17.64
CA GLY A 461 20.29 3.68 18.53
C GLY A 461 21.72 3.95 19.03
N LEU A 462 22.37 2.91 19.57
CA LEU A 462 23.74 3.01 20.08
C LEU A 462 24.76 3.26 18.95
N LYS A 463 24.57 2.62 17.78
CA LYS A 463 25.36 2.89 16.57
C LYS A 463 25.33 4.37 16.19
N THR A 464 24.15 4.96 16.13
CA THR A 464 23.97 6.37 15.77
C THR A 464 24.65 7.30 16.76
N GLU A 465 24.57 7.00 18.04
CA GLU A 465 25.23 7.77 19.09
C GLU A 465 26.76 7.63 19.06
N VAL A 466 27.28 6.42 18.83
CA VAL A 466 28.72 6.16 18.68
C VAL A 466 29.30 6.93 17.49
N VAL A 467 28.66 6.87 16.33
CA VAL A 467 29.08 7.61 15.12
C VAL A 467 29.09 9.11 15.35
N ARG A 468 28.12 9.63 16.12
CA ARG A 468 27.92 11.06 16.32
C ARG A 468 28.80 11.66 17.41
N TYR A 469 29.03 10.92 18.50
CA TYR A 469 29.57 11.51 19.73
C TYR A 469 30.90 10.91 20.20
N VAL A 470 31.34 9.76 19.66
CA VAL A 470 32.61 9.14 20.08
C VAL A 470 33.76 9.66 19.23
N ARG A 471 34.67 10.41 19.88
CA ARG A 471 35.96 10.81 19.33
C ARG A 471 37.04 9.86 19.86
N LEU A 472 37.45 8.91 19.03
CA LEU A 472 38.43 7.91 19.43
C LEU A 472 39.83 8.52 19.56
N VAL A 473 40.48 8.30 20.71
CA VAL A 473 41.84 8.76 20.98
C VAL A 473 42.82 7.58 20.82
N SER A 474 42.52 6.47 21.47
CA SER A 474 43.29 5.22 21.28
C SER A 474 42.37 4.01 21.45
N LEU A 475 42.67 2.96 20.72
CA LEU A 475 42.02 1.66 20.81
C LEU A 475 43.08 0.61 21.01
N GLU A 476 43.08 0.00 22.18
CA GLU A 476 43.92 -1.14 22.55
C GLU A 476 43.03 -2.35 22.89
N PRO A 477 43.53 -3.57 22.86
CA PRO A 477 42.73 -4.71 23.26
C PRO A 477 42.12 -4.51 24.65
N TYR A 478 40.77 -4.53 24.71
CA TYR A 478 39.94 -4.34 25.92
C TYR A 478 39.99 -2.93 26.56
N ARG A 479 40.64 -1.95 25.92
CA ARG A 479 40.69 -0.58 26.42
C ARG A 479 40.43 0.43 25.32
N ILE A 480 39.46 1.29 25.54
CA ILE A 480 39.11 2.39 24.66
C ILE A 480 39.30 3.71 25.39
N THR A 481 40.17 4.58 24.84
CA THR A 481 40.27 5.96 25.31
C THR A 481 39.55 6.84 24.30
N TRP A 482 38.54 7.58 24.76
CA TRP A 482 37.69 8.39 23.89
C TRP A 482 37.31 9.70 24.56
N ALA A 483 37.02 10.73 23.76
CA ALA A 483 36.49 12.00 24.23
C ALA A 483 35.06 12.20 23.73
N PRO A 484 34.12 12.65 24.59
CA PRO A 484 32.76 12.92 24.17
C PRO A 484 32.68 14.19 23.31
N ALA A 485 31.98 14.14 22.18
CA ALA A 485 31.64 15.34 21.41
C ALA A 485 30.56 16.16 22.15
N PRO A 486 30.41 17.47 21.84
CA PRO A 486 29.39 18.32 22.45
C PRO A 486 27.98 17.73 22.31
N GLY A 487 27.27 17.59 23.42
CA GLY A 487 25.92 17.01 23.46
C GLY A 487 25.88 15.49 23.62
N ALA A 488 26.98 14.84 23.92
CA ALA A 488 27.02 13.41 24.17
C ALA A 488 26.23 13.01 25.43
N PRO A 489 25.42 11.92 25.38
CA PRO A 489 24.75 11.38 26.56
C PRO A 489 25.78 10.93 27.62
N GLN A 490 25.51 11.22 28.90
CA GLN A 490 26.43 10.88 29.99
C GLN A 490 26.61 9.38 30.20
N ASP A 491 25.64 8.57 29.81
CA ASP A 491 25.61 7.12 29.94
C ASP A 491 26.20 6.36 28.73
N LEU A 492 26.58 7.08 27.66
CA LEU A 492 27.05 6.48 26.40
C LEU A 492 28.23 5.52 26.60
N GLY A 493 29.23 5.91 27.38
CA GLY A 493 30.38 5.05 27.66
C GLY A 493 29.99 3.75 28.38
N GLY A 494 29.09 3.83 29.36
CA GLY A 494 28.60 2.66 30.10
C GLY A 494 27.81 1.69 29.21
N ARG A 495 26.95 2.22 28.32
CA ARG A 495 26.18 1.41 27.37
C ARG A 495 27.08 0.75 26.32
N LEU A 496 28.09 1.46 25.83
CA LEU A 496 29.05 0.91 24.89
C LEU A 496 29.92 -0.19 25.55
N ALA A 497 30.40 0.00 26.80
CA ALA A 497 31.14 -1.02 27.52
C ALA A 497 30.28 -2.28 27.76
N LYS A 498 29.03 -2.12 28.14
CA LYS A 498 28.09 -3.22 28.33
C LYS A 498 27.88 -4.00 27.04
N PHE A 499 27.62 -3.30 25.93
CA PHE A 499 27.45 -3.92 24.62
C PHE A 499 28.70 -4.71 24.17
N LEU A 500 29.89 -4.10 24.28
CA LEU A 500 31.14 -4.77 23.92
C LEU A 500 31.37 -6.02 24.76
N LYS A 501 31.06 -5.99 26.06
CA LYS A 501 31.12 -7.16 26.93
C LYS A 501 30.16 -8.26 26.50
N GLU A 502 28.94 -7.91 26.12
CA GLU A 502 27.91 -8.86 25.64
C GLU A 502 28.31 -9.47 24.29
N ALA A 503 28.89 -8.67 23.38
CA ALA A 503 29.29 -9.10 22.05
C ALA A 503 30.61 -9.90 22.02
N THR A 504 31.61 -9.56 22.84
CA THR A 504 32.94 -10.18 22.83
C THR A 504 33.17 -11.17 23.97
N GLY A 505 32.31 -11.13 25.01
CA GLY A 505 32.48 -11.93 26.23
C GLY A 505 33.54 -11.39 27.21
N GLU A 506 34.28 -10.33 26.84
CA GLU A 506 35.37 -9.75 27.60
C GLU A 506 35.02 -8.37 28.18
N THR A 507 35.65 -8.02 29.31
CA THR A 507 35.35 -6.74 29.97
C THR A 507 36.17 -5.61 29.35
N TRP A 508 35.48 -4.65 28.72
CA TRP A 508 36.09 -3.47 28.11
C TRP A 508 36.09 -2.29 29.07
N THR A 509 37.26 -1.62 29.17
CA THR A 509 37.45 -0.43 29.97
C THR A 509 37.40 0.82 29.06
N LEU A 510 36.45 1.70 29.28
CA LEU A 510 36.33 2.98 28.57
C LEU A 510 36.81 4.10 29.51
N SER A 511 37.81 4.87 29.06
CA SER A 511 38.34 6.03 29.80
C SER A 511 38.29 7.29 28.94
N THR A 512 38.12 8.44 29.62
CA THR A 512 38.19 9.75 28.98
C THR A 512 39.51 10.41 29.42
N PRO A 513 40.30 10.99 28.51
CA PRO A 513 41.54 11.66 28.83
C PRO A 513 41.29 13.00 29.48
N ASP A 514 42.19 13.40 30.42
CA ASP A 514 42.18 14.76 31.00
C ASP A 514 42.83 15.74 30.02
N GLY A 515 42.01 16.55 29.32
CA GLY A 515 42.49 17.62 28.43
C GLY A 515 41.75 17.75 27.10
N VAL A 516 42.09 18.79 26.34
CA VAL A 516 41.49 19.04 25.00
C VAL A 516 42.07 18.04 23.98
N VAL A 517 41.24 17.22 23.40
CA VAL A 517 41.62 16.20 22.41
C VAL A 517 41.29 16.66 20.99
N SER A 518 42.26 16.54 20.10
CA SER A 518 42.12 16.90 18.67
C SER A 518 41.50 15.78 17.80
N ALA A 519 40.89 14.75 18.42
CA ALA A 519 40.25 13.67 17.68
C ALA A 519 38.87 14.07 17.16
N GLU A 520 38.52 13.59 15.96
CA GLU A 520 37.22 13.81 15.33
C GLU A 520 36.32 12.57 15.50
N SER A 521 35.01 12.76 15.63
CA SER A 521 34.03 11.67 15.55
C SER A 521 33.92 11.18 14.09
N ALA A 522 33.37 9.98 13.89
CA ALA A 522 33.12 9.45 12.56
C ALA A 522 32.23 10.39 11.72
N ARG A 523 31.27 11.05 12.36
CA ARG A 523 30.41 12.05 11.70
C ARG A 523 31.18 13.32 11.32
N GLU A 524 31.96 13.87 12.22
CA GLU A 524 32.73 15.10 11.95
C GLU A 524 33.72 14.86 10.79
N ARG A 525 34.33 13.65 10.71
CA ARG A 525 35.18 13.25 9.60
C ARG A 525 34.41 13.20 8.29
N ALA A 526 33.23 12.54 8.28
CA ALA A 526 32.40 12.45 7.09
C ALA A 526 31.91 13.82 6.62
N ASP A 527 31.49 14.70 7.54
CA ASP A 527 31.07 16.06 7.24
C ASP A 527 32.21 16.91 6.65
N ARG A 528 33.45 16.75 7.18
CA ARG A 528 34.64 17.41 6.66
C ARG A 528 35.00 16.90 5.24
N GLU A 529 35.05 15.58 5.06
CA GLU A 529 35.33 14.96 3.75
C GLU A 529 34.31 15.40 2.68
N ARG A 530 33.04 15.48 3.10
CA ARG A 530 31.98 15.98 2.19
C ARG A 530 32.18 17.47 1.84
N ALA A 531 32.53 18.30 2.83
CA ALA A 531 32.79 19.72 2.59
C ALA A 531 34.02 19.92 1.67
N GLU A 532 35.07 19.12 1.88
CA GLU A 532 36.28 19.14 1.03
C GLU A 532 35.96 18.68 -0.40
N ALA A 533 35.12 17.64 -0.57
CA ALA A 533 34.67 17.18 -1.88
C ALA A 533 33.84 18.23 -2.62
N ILE A 534 32.92 18.92 -1.92
CA ILE A 534 32.13 20.03 -2.49
C ILE A 534 33.06 21.16 -2.91
N ALA A 535 33.99 21.59 -2.03
CA ALA A 535 34.94 22.65 -2.35
C ALA A 535 35.91 22.28 -3.49
N ALA A 536 36.24 21.01 -3.64
CA ALA A 536 37.02 20.52 -4.79
C ALA A 536 36.20 20.55 -6.10
N ALA A 537 34.93 20.11 -6.02
CA ALA A 537 34.02 20.14 -7.16
C ALA A 537 33.74 21.56 -7.64
N GLU A 538 33.56 22.51 -6.75
CA GLU A 538 33.35 23.94 -7.08
C GLU A 538 34.55 24.60 -7.79
N ARG A 539 35.75 24.03 -7.66
CA ARG A 539 36.96 24.53 -8.37
C ARG A 539 37.08 23.99 -9.79
N LEU A 540 36.29 23.01 -10.19
CA LEU A 540 36.30 22.48 -11.53
C LEU A 540 35.75 23.50 -12.52
N PRO A 541 36.42 23.74 -13.68
CA PRO A 541 36.01 24.74 -14.63
C PRO A 541 34.60 24.51 -15.20
N GLU A 542 34.18 23.27 -15.34
CA GLU A 542 32.83 22.91 -15.80
C GLU A 542 31.77 23.31 -14.80
N VAL A 543 32.04 23.12 -13.50
CA VAL A 543 31.12 23.46 -12.40
C VAL A 543 31.06 24.99 -12.25
N GLN A 544 32.19 25.68 -12.37
CA GLN A 544 32.21 27.15 -12.34
C GLN A 544 31.43 27.76 -13.50
N ALA A 545 31.53 27.18 -14.69
CA ALA A 545 30.74 27.61 -15.85
C ALA A 545 29.23 27.41 -15.62
N ALA A 546 28.86 26.30 -15.00
CA ALA A 546 27.46 26.02 -14.63
C ALA A 546 26.93 26.99 -13.56
N LEU A 547 27.71 27.25 -12.49
CA LEU A 547 27.34 28.20 -11.44
C LEU A 547 27.20 29.63 -11.96
N ALA A 548 28.04 30.02 -12.94
CA ALA A 548 27.96 31.32 -13.60
C ALA A 548 26.72 31.43 -14.50
N ALA A 549 26.30 30.33 -15.15
CA ALA A 549 25.13 30.30 -16.03
C ALA A 549 23.80 30.29 -15.25
N PHE A 550 23.79 29.80 -13.99
CA PHE A 550 22.60 29.71 -13.18
C PHE A 550 22.77 30.46 -11.84
N PRO A 551 22.46 31.77 -11.76
CA PRO A 551 22.59 32.55 -10.55
C PRO A 551 21.76 31.98 -9.40
N GLY A 552 22.41 31.65 -8.27
CA GLY A 552 21.77 31.03 -7.11
C GLY A 552 21.89 29.52 -7.04
N ALA A 553 22.50 28.87 -8.01
CA ALA A 553 22.83 27.45 -7.93
C ALA A 553 23.92 27.19 -6.87
N GLN A 554 23.84 26.08 -6.17
CA GLN A 554 24.83 25.64 -5.18
C GLN A 554 25.11 24.15 -5.38
N VAL A 555 26.34 23.73 -5.14
CA VAL A 555 26.70 22.30 -5.10
C VAL A 555 26.23 21.74 -3.76
N ILE A 556 25.23 20.87 -3.79
CA ILE A 556 24.62 20.29 -2.58
C ILE A 556 25.35 19.03 -2.14
N ASP A 557 25.81 18.21 -3.10
CA ASP A 557 26.48 16.94 -2.83
C ASP A 557 27.36 16.52 -4.01
N VAL A 558 28.39 15.71 -3.72
CA VAL A 558 29.31 15.14 -4.71
C VAL A 558 29.30 13.63 -4.56
N THR A 559 28.77 12.92 -5.56
CA THR A 559 28.82 11.47 -5.62
C THR A 559 30.09 11.07 -6.38
N PRO A 560 31.00 10.27 -5.78
CA PRO A 560 32.18 9.80 -6.50
C PRO A 560 31.72 8.95 -7.71
N PRO A 561 32.42 9.04 -8.86
CA PRO A 561 32.11 8.18 -9.99
C PRO A 561 32.22 6.71 -9.54
N PRO A 562 31.34 5.81 -10.06
CA PRO A 562 31.48 4.39 -9.77
C PRO A 562 32.90 3.97 -10.11
N ALA A 563 33.54 3.23 -9.22
CA ALA A 563 34.94 2.78 -9.36
C ALA A 563 35.16 2.31 -10.80
N ALA A 564 36.15 2.89 -11.47
CA ALA A 564 36.42 2.67 -12.88
C ALA A 564 36.47 1.15 -13.14
N VAL A 565 35.62 0.70 -14.05
CA VAL A 565 35.71 -0.66 -14.61
C VAL A 565 37.12 -0.77 -15.19
N ILE A 566 37.96 -1.55 -14.57
CA ILE A 566 39.32 -1.86 -15.10
C ILE A 566 39.06 -2.54 -16.45
N ASP A 567 39.37 -1.84 -17.52
CA ASP A 567 39.26 -2.38 -18.88
C ASP A 567 40.41 -3.43 -19.05
N LEU A 568 40.06 -4.68 -18.74
CA LEU A 568 40.95 -5.86 -18.88
C LEU A 568 41.43 -6.07 -20.33
N ASN A 569 40.89 -5.33 -21.30
CA ASN A 569 41.32 -5.37 -22.69
C ASN A 569 42.50 -4.41 -22.99
N ALA A 570 42.75 -3.41 -22.14
CA ALA A 570 43.89 -2.51 -22.30
C ALA A 570 45.21 -3.21 -21.98
N THR A 571 45.21 -4.11 -20.99
CA THR A 571 46.40 -4.88 -20.59
C THR A 571 46.82 -5.93 -21.63
N ARG A 572 45.86 -6.52 -22.38
CA ARG A 572 46.15 -7.48 -23.47
C ARG A 572 46.69 -6.86 -24.75
N ARG A 573 46.56 -5.55 -24.95
CA ARG A 573 47.11 -4.84 -26.13
C ARG A 573 48.58 -4.49 -25.94
N GLN A 574 49.08 -4.33 -24.72
CA GLN A 574 50.50 -4.03 -24.47
C GLN A 574 51.43 -5.26 -24.56
N GLU A 575 50.89 -6.47 -24.35
CA GLU A 575 51.69 -7.71 -24.49
C GLU A 575 51.84 -8.20 -25.95
N ARG A 576 51.10 -7.63 -26.91
CA ARG A 576 51.16 -8.00 -28.37
C ARG A 576 52.04 -7.11 -29.22
N THR A 577 52.64 -6.05 -28.67
CA THR A 577 53.48 -5.09 -29.45
C THR A 577 54.95 -5.11 -28.99
N GLY A 578 55.37 -6.13 -28.24
CA GLY A 578 56.75 -6.31 -27.79
C GLY A 578 57.33 -7.63 -28.31
N THR A 579 57.55 -7.73 -29.64
CA THR A 579 58.55 -8.55 -30.34
C THR A 579 58.91 -7.88 -31.65
#